data_68c2ced3571ccb36cd582cac6b4025f9
#
_entry.id   68c2ced3571ccb36cd582cac6b4025f9
#
_cell.length_a   1.000
_cell.length_b   1.000
_cell.length_c   1.000
_cell.angle_alpha   90.00
_cell.angle_beta   90.00
_cell.angle_gamma   90.00
#
_symmetry.space_group_name_H-M   'P 1'
#
loop_
_entity.id
_entity.type
_entity.pdbx_description
1 polymer ?
#
loop_
_entity_poly.entity_id
_entity_poly.type
_entity_poly.pdbx_seq_one_letter_code
_entity_poly.pdbx_strand_id
1 'polypeptide(L)'
;MEEYISDNSLYIRSKNNSMINRKMIGRVLGMLLFIELGMFLLCAGVSAGYGESDYKYFLYTCIINAVVGGLLLLYGRGAENKMSRRDGYCVVTLSWVFFTFFGMLPFYFSGSIDTITNAFFETMSGFTTTGATILDDIESLSHGMLFWRSLTQWIGGLGIVFFTIAILPIFTTGGVQLFSAESTGVTHDRTHPKINVMAKWLWTIYLVLTVSETVLLMFGLRIIVTRVTLKHGALITLQIIKLLHFG
;
A
#
# COMPACT_ATOMS: atom_id res chain seq x y z
N MET A 1 -19.52 -37.03 -32.04
CA MET A 1 -20.11 -36.77 -30.72
C MET A 1 -19.06 -36.46 -29.64
N GLU A 2 -17.91 -37.17 -29.64
CA GLU A 2 -16.80 -36.89 -28.71
C GLU A 2 -16.12 -35.53 -28.97
N GLU A 3 -15.97 -35.11 -30.22
CA GLU A 3 -15.37 -33.83 -30.60
C GLU A 3 -16.22 -32.62 -30.14
N TYR A 4 -17.56 -32.77 -30.21
CA TYR A 4 -18.48 -31.74 -29.72
C TYR A 4 -18.49 -31.61 -28.20
N ILE A 5 -18.27 -32.72 -27.47
CA ILE A 5 -18.16 -32.71 -25.98
C ILE A 5 -16.84 -32.10 -25.56
N SER A 6 -15.74 -32.36 -26.29
CA SER A 6 -14.41 -31.77 -26.05
C SER A 6 -14.44 -30.26 -26.23
N ASP A 7 -15.08 -29.76 -27.29
CA ASP A 7 -15.15 -28.33 -27.61
C ASP A 7 -16.01 -27.57 -26.58
N ASN A 8 -17.11 -28.18 -26.15
CA ASN A 8 -17.99 -27.60 -25.12
C ASN A 8 -17.32 -27.59 -23.74
N SER A 9 -16.53 -28.60 -23.42
CA SER A 9 -15.74 -28.65 -22.17
C SER A 9 -14.64 -27.60 -22.15
N LEU A 10 -13.99 -27.34 -23.28
CA LEU A 10 -12.97 -26.28 -23.45
C LEU A 10 -13.61 -24.91 -23.39
N TYR A 11 -14.80 -24.74 -23.99
CA TYR A 11 -15.56 -23.48 -23.93
C TYR A 11 -16.02 -23.15 -22.52
N ILE A 12 -16.56 -24.12 -21.76
CA ILE A 12 -16.97 -23.97 -20.36
C ILE A 12 -15.74 -23.69 -19.47
N ARG A 13 -14.60 -24.34 -19.73
CA ARG A 13 -13.35 -24.13 -19.01
C ARG A 13 -12.75 -22.73 -19.31
N SER A 14 -12.88 -22.26 -20.55
CA SER A 14 -12.51 -20.88 -20.95
C SER A 14 -13.41 -19.83 -20.31
N LYS A 15 -14.71 -20.09 -20.24
CA LYS A 15 -15.71 -19.20 -19.63
C LYS A 15 -15.54 -19.11 -18.12
N ASN A 16 -15.20 -20.19 -17.44
CA ASN A 16 -14.87 -20.19 -16.01
C ASN A 16 -13.57 -19.43 -15.69
N ASN A 17 -12.60 -19.42 -16.61
CA ASN A 17 -11.37 -18.63 -16.46
C ASN A 17 -11.57 -17.12 -16.68
N SER A 18 -12.75 -16.68 -17.15
CA SER A 18 -13.06 -15.27 -17.37
C SER A 18 -13.73 -14.57 -16.19
N MET A 19 -14.15 -15.31 -15.16
CA MET A 19 -14.85 -14.78 -14.00
C MET A 19 -13.85 -14.28 -12.95
N ILE A 20 -14.09 -13.06 -12.46
CA ILE A 20 -13.30 -12.43 -11.39
C ILE A 20 -13.39 -13.29 -10.12
N ASN A 21 -12.26 -13.65 -9.54
CA ASN A 21 -12.19 -14.43 -8.29
C ASN A 21 -12.45 -13.53 -7.07
N ARG A 22 -13.73 -13.23 -6.81
CA ARG A 22 -14.15 -12.34 -5.72
C ARG A 22 -13.66 -12.79 -4.35
N LYS A 23 -13.60 -14.11 -4.10
CA LYS A 23 -13.11 -14.65 -2.82
C LYS A 23 -11.63 -14.37 -2.61
N MET A 24 -10.83 -14.49 -3.66
CA MET A 24 -9.41 -14.18 -3.61
C MET A 24 -9.17 -12.68 -3.38
N ILE A 25 -9.93 -11.82 -4.07
CA ILE A 25 -9.88 -10.36 -3.85
C ILE A 25 -10.21 -10.03 -2.39
N GLY A 26 -11.32 -10.56 -1.86
CA GLY A 26 -11.70 -10.35 -0.47
C GLY A 26 -10.63 -10.80 0.53
N ARG A 27 -10.00 -11.96 0.27
CA ARG A 27 -8.90 -12.46 1.10
C ARG A 27 -7.70 -11.50 1.12
N VAL A 28 -7.30 -10.98 -0.04
CA VAL A 28 -6.17 -10.04 -0.13
C VAL A 28 -6.50 -8.72 0.56
N LEU A 29 -7.68 -8.15 0.29
CA LEU A 29 -8.12 -6.92 0.94
C LEU A 29 -8.22 -7.08 2.47
N GLY A 30 -8.73 -8.21 2.95
CA GLY A 30 -8.77 -8.51 4.38
C GLY A 30 -7.37 -8.54 5.01
N MET A 31 -6.38 -9.18 4.37
CA MET A 31 -4.99 -9.17 4.84
C MET A 31 -4.40 -7.76 4.86
N LEU A 32 -4.69 -6.95 3.85
CA LEU A 32 -4.21 -5.58 3.78
C LEU A 32 -4.79 -4.72 4.92
N LEU A 33 -6.08 -4.85 5.25
CA LEU A 33 -6.69 -4.15 6.39
C LEU A 33 -6.05 -4.55 7.73
N PHE A 34 -5.60 -5.80 7.89
CA PHE A 34 -4.85 -6.20 9.09
C PHE A 34 -3.45 -5.57 9.15
N ILE A 35 -2.80 -5.35 8.00
CA ILE A 35 -1.53 -4.60 7.95
C ILE A 35 -1.78 -3.15 8.39
N GLU A 36 -2.82 -2.51 7.85
CA GLU A 36 -3.21 -1.14 8.22
C GLU A 36 -3.57 -1.02 9.71
N LEU A 37 -4.28 -2.02 10.26
CA LEU A 37 -4.55 -2.10 11.69
C LEU A 37 -3.26 -2.09 12.51
N GLY A 38 -2.24 -2.85 12.12
CA GLY A 38 -0.92 -2.83 12.77
C GLY A 38 -0.30 -1.42 12.77
N MET A 39 -0.46 -0.67 11.70
CA MET A 39 0.00 0.71 11.59
C MET A 39 -0.75 1.66 12.52
N PHE A 40 -2.07 1.50 12.62
CA PHE A 40 -2.86 2.29 13.58
C PHE A 40 -2.47 2.01 15.03
N LEU A 41 -2.12 0.77 15.36
CA LEU A 41 -1.59 0.45 16.70
C LEU A 41 -0.27 1.17 16.97
N LEU A 42 0.61 1.28 15.97
CA LEU A 42 1.85 2.07 16.11
C LEU A 42 1.52 3.56 16.33
N CYS A 43 0.59 4.13 15.57
CA CYS A 43 0.16 5.52 15.73
C CYS A 43 -0.49 5.76 17.11
N ALA A 44 -1.31 4.82 17.58
CA ALA A 44 -1.89 4.87 18.92
C ALA A 44 -0.79 4.84 20.01
N GLY A 45 0.25 4.02 19.82
CA GLY A 45 1.40 3.97 20.72
C GLY A 45 2.17 5.29 20.75
N VAL A 46 2.38 5.93 19.60
CA VAL A 46 3.01 7.27 19.52
C VAL A 46 2.16 8.30 20.23
N SER A 47 0.86 8.40 19.91
CA SER A 47 -0.07 9.34 20.54
C SER A 47 -0.12 9.16 22.07
N ALA A 48 -0.18 7.92 22.55
CA ALA A 48 -0.16 7.63 23.97
C ALA A 48 1.19 8.00 24.63
N GLY A 49 2.31 7.80 23.92
CA GLY A 49 3.64 8.18 24.40
C GLY A 49 3.81 9.68 24.61
N TYR A 50 3.13 10.51 23.81
CA TYR A 50 3.07 11.97 23.97
C TYR A 50 1.97 12.43 24.95
N GLY A 51 1.20 11.51 25.55
CA GLY A 51 0.13 11.82 26.47
C GLY A 51 -1.11 12.45 25.80
N GLU A 52 -1.24 12.32 24.50
CA GLU A 52 -2.38 12.82 23.72
C GLU A 52 -3.60 11.90 23.87
N SER A 53 -4.81 12.46 23.79
CA SER A 53 -6.05 11.68 23.88
C SER A 53 -6.44 11.00 22.56
N ASP A 54 -5.76 11.32 21.47
CA ASP A 54 -6.09 10.91 20.09
C ASP A 54 -5.86 9.43 19.82
N TYR A 55 -5.10 8.74 20.70
CA TYR A 55 -4.93 7.27 20.63
C TYR A 55 -6.26 6.53 20.58
N LYS A 56 -7.33 7.10 21.16
CA LYS A 56 -8.68 6.51 21.17
C LYS A 56 -9.26 6.37 19.76
N TYR A 57 -9.04 7.37 18.90
CA TYR A 57 -9.55 7.37 17.53
C TYR A 57 -8.84 6.29 16.67
N PHE A 58 -7.55 6.11 16.90
CA PHE A 58 -6.82 5.00 16.28
C PHE A 58 -7.35 3.64 16.76
N LEU A 59 -7.65 3.47 18.05
CA LEU A 59 -8.22 2.24 18.57
C LEU A 59 -9.63 1.96 18.02
N TYR A 60 -10.48 2.97 17.87
CA TYR A 60 -11.79 2.81 17.23
C TYR A 60 -11.63 2.34 15.78
N THR A 61 -10.69 2.94 15.05
CA THR A 61 -10.41 2.52 13.67
C THR A 61 -9.83 1.10 13.62
N CYS A 62 -8.99 0.71 14.56
CA CYS A 62 -8.51 -0.67 14.69
C CYS A 62 -9.65 -1.67 14.83
N ILE A 63 -10.65 -1.37 15.67
CA ILE A 63 -11.83 -2.24 15.85
C ILE A 63 -12.59 -2.39 14.53
N ILE A 64 -12.82 -1.28 13.82
CA ILE A 64 -13.50 -1.29 12.52
C ILE A 64 -12.72 -2.13 11.50
N ASN A 65 -11.39 -1.92 11.39
CA ASN A 65 -10.53 -2.67 10.49
C ASN A 65 -10.48 -4.16 10.85
N ALA A 66 -10.46 -4.50 12.14
CA ALA A 66 -10.49 -5.89 12.60
C ALA A 66 -11.78 -6.59 12.20
N VAL A 67 -12.92 -5.93 12.38
CA VAL A 67 -14.25 -6.49 12.03
C VAL A 67 -14.35 -6.66 10.52
N VAL A 68 -14.10 -5.60 9.74
CA VAL A 68 -14.25 -5.65 8.29
C VAL A 68 -13.21 -6.58 7.66
N GLY A 69 -11.95 -6.48 8.08
CA GLY A 69 -10.87 -7.36 7.63
C GLY A 69 -11.15 -8.82 7.96
N GLY A 70 -11.64 -9.09 9.18
CA GLY A 70 -12.05 -10.43 9.61
C GLY A 70 -13.19 -11.02 8.75
N LEU A 71 -14.24 -10.23 8.47
CA LEU A 71 -15.33 -10.62 7.59
C LEU A 71 -14.85 -10.91 6.16
N LEU A 72 -13.94 -10.09 5.62
CA LEU A 72 -13.35 -10.31 4.30
C LEU A 72 -12.49 -11.56 4.25
N LEU A 73 -11.71 -11.86 5.31
CA LEU A 73 -10.93 -13.09 5.41
C LEU A 73 -11.83 -14.33 5.51
N LEU A 74 -12.91 -14.25 6.27
CA LEU A 74 -13.91 -15.32 6.38
C LEU A 74 -14.59 -15.58 5.02
N TYR A 75 -14.98 -14.50 4.32
CA TYR A 75 -15.54 -14.61 2.97
C TYR A 75 -14.54 -15.22 1.98
N GLY A 76 -13.27 -14.88 2.10
CA GLY A 76 -12.17 -15.37 1.27
C GLY A 76 -11.70 -16.78 1.61
N ARG A 77 -12.28 -17.47 2.62
CA ARG A 77 -11.93 -18.85 2.95
C ARG A 77 -12.25 -19.80 1.79
N GLY A 78 -11.28 -20.68 1.48
CA GLY A 78 -11.42 -21.62 0.37
C GLY A 78 -11.29 -20.98 -1.02
N ALA A 79 -10.76 -19.75 -1.11
CA ALA A 79 -10.40 -19.17 -2.40
C ALA A 79 -9.27 -19.97 -3.05
N GLU A 80 -9.41 -20.28 -4.34
CA GLU A 80 -8.31 -20.85 -5.12
C GLU A 80 -7.19 -19.82 -5.24
N ASN A 81 -5.94 -20.26 -5.06
CA ASN A 81 -4.74 -19.42 -5.16
C ASN A 81 -4.36 -19.06 -6.61
N LYS A 82 -5.32 -19.12 -7.53
CA LYS A 82 -5.13 -18.74 -8.93
C LYS A 82 -5.63 -17.32 -9.13
N MET A 83 -4.72 -16.41 -9.41
CA MET A 83 -5.03 -15.01 -9.70
C MET A 83 -4.90 -14.78 -11.21
N SER A 84 -5.96 -14.30 -11.84
CA SER A 84 -5.92 -13.84 -13.23
C SER A 84 -5.34 -12.42 -13.30
N ARG A 85 -4.91 -11.98 -14.50
CA ARG A 85 -4.45 -10.58 -14.67
C ARG A 85 -5.54 -9.57 -14.31
N ARG A 86 -6.80 -9.87 -14.60
CA ARG A 86 -7.96 -9.03 -14.25
C ARG A 86 -8.15 -8.93 -12.74
N ASP A 87 -8.01 -10.05 -12.02
CA ASP A 87 -8.08 -10.05 -10.56
C ASP A 87 -6.98 -9.19 -9.95
N GLY A 88 -5.76 -9.22 -10.53
CA GLY A 88 -4.65 -8.39 -10.10
C GLY A 88 -4.95 -6.89 -10.20
N TYR A 89 -5.49 -6.43 -11.33
CA TYR A 89 -5.90 -5.03 -11.48
C TYR A 89 -7.00 -4.64 -10.50
N CYS A 90 -8.01 -5.50 -10.33
CA CYS A 90 -9.09 -5.26 -9.37
C CYS A 90 -8.56 -5.17 -7.93
N VAL A 91 -7.66 -6.09 -7.54
CA VAL A 91 -7.04 -6.07 -6.21
C VAL A 91 -6.31 -4.76 -5.98
N VAL A 92 -5.45 -4.35 -6.92
CA VAL A 92 -4.66 -3.12 -6.76
C VAL A 92 -5.56 -1.90 -6.65
N THR A 93 -6.53 -1.73 -7.56
CA THR A 93 -7.44 -0.57 -7.54
C THR A 93 -8.26 -0.55 -6.25
N LEU A 94 -8.84 -1.68 -5.85
CA LEU A 94 -9.63 -1.77 -4.64
C LEU A 94 -8.77 -1.57 -3.38
N SER A 95 -7.51 -2.02 -3.38
CA SER A 95 -6.59 -1.79 -2.26
C SER A 95 -6.38 -0.31 -1.99
N TRP A 96 -6.12 0.51 -3.03
CA TRP A 96 -5.97 1.96 -2.88
C TRP A 96 -7.22 2.61 -2.30
N VAL A 97 -8.41 2.20 -2.79
CA VAL A 97 -9.69 2.72 -2.29
C VAL A 97 -9.92 2.31 -0.83
N PHE A 98 -9.66 1.04 -0.49
CA PHE A 98 -9.85 0.52 0.87
C PHE A 98 -8.89 1.16 1.85
N PHE A 99 -7.58 1.19 1.56
CA PHE A 99 -6.61 1.88 2.40
C PHE A 99 -6.97 3.34 2.63
N THR A 100 -7.40 4.05 1.59
CA THR A 100 -7.81 5.45 1.74
C THR A 100 -9.07 5.58 2.58
N PHE A 101 -10.06 4.72 2.37
CA PHE A 101 -11.34 4.78 3.08
C PHE A 101 -11.19 4.48 4.57
N PHE A 102 -10.41 3.48 4.93
CA PHE A 102 -10.16 3.16 6.33
C PHE A 102 -9.10 4.07 6.93
N GLY A 103 -8.10 4.45 6.16
CA GLY A 103 -7.04 5.35 6.56
C GLY A 103 -7.48 6.77 6.88
N MET A 104 -8.59 7.23 6.32
CA MET A 104 -9.16 8.55 6.64
C MET A 104 -9.88 8.61 8.00
N LEU A 105 -10.29 7.45 8.55
CA LEU A 105 -11.14 7.41 9.73
C LEU A 105 -10.53 8.08 10.97
N PRO A 106 -9.23 7.92 11.28
CA PRO A 106 -8.62 8.64 12.40
C PRO A 106 -8.73 10.15 12.25
N PHE A 107 -8.50 10.71 11.07
CA PHE A 107 -8.62 12.16 10.81
C PHE A 107 -10.05 12.65 10.99
N TYR A 108 -11.01 11.89 10.51
CA TYR A 108 -12.43 12.23 10.61
C TYR A 108 -12.94 12.12 12.06
N PHE A 109 -12.61 11.04 12.76
CA PHE A 109 -13.08 10.83 14.14
C PHE A 109 -12.44 11.78 15.14
N SER A 110 -11.22 12.22 14.91
CA SER A 110 -10.56 13.22 15.76
C SER A 110 -11.09 14.64 15.57
N GLY A 111 -11.85 14.88 14.49
CA GLY A 111 -12.23 16.22 14.10
C GLY A 111 -11.07 17.07 13.56
N SER A 112 -9.91 16.45 13.29
CA SER A 112 -8.77 17.14 12.65
C SER A 112 -9.09 17.56 11.23
N ILE A 113 -10.03 16.87 10.58
CA ILE A 113 -10.57 17.20 9.26
C ILE A 113 -12.09 17.04 9.31
N ASP A 114 -12.81 18.14 9.10
CA ASP A 114 -14.26 18.23 9.35
C ASP A 114 -15.13 17.41 8.40
N THR A 115 -14.67 17.20 7.16
CA THR A 115 -15.48 16.54 6.15
C THR A 115 -14.88 15.21 5.69
N ILE A 116 -15.75 14.22 5.42
CA ILE A 116 -15.35 12.93 4.88
C ILE A 116 -14.58 13.07 3.57
N THR A 117 -15.03 13.99 2.68
CA THR A 117 -14.38 14.22 1.39
C THR A 117 -12.96 14.74 1.56
N ASN A 118 -12.77 15.67 2.48
CA ASN A 118 -11.45 16.25 2.77
C ASN A 118 -10.53 15.22 3.45
N ALA A 119 -11.05 14.45 4.41
CA ALA A 119 -10.28 13.38 5.06
C ALA A 119 -9.87 12.29 4.04
N PHE A 120 -10.77 11.93 3.12
CA PHE A 120 -10.46 11.02 2.02
C PHE A 120 -9.40 11.59 1.09
N PHE A 121 -9.52 12.86 0.70
CA PHE A 121 -8.53 13.53 -0.16
C PHE A 121 -7.14 13.57 0.48
N GLU A 122 -7.03 14.00 1.74
CA GLU A 122 -5.75 14.09 2.46
C GLU A 122 -5.08 12.71 2.55
N THR A 123 -5.86 11.67 2.89
CA THR A 123 -5.37 10.30 3.01
C THR A 123 -4.97 9.73 1.66
N MET A 124 -5.77 9.96 0.61
CA MET A 124 -5.46 9.51 -0.76
C MET A 124 -4.20 10.21 -1.28
N SER A 125 -4.08 11.52 -1.04
CA SER A 125 -2.88 12.29 -1.37
C SER A 125 -1.64 11.74 -0.66
N GLY A 126 -1.77 11.32 0.58
CA GLY A 126 -0.71 10.63 1.31
C GLY A 126 -0.31 9.33 0.63
N PHE A 127 -1.24 8.41 0.45
CA PHE A 127 -0.95 7.10 -0.14
C PHE A 127 -0.46 7.17 -1.58
N THR A 128 -0.95 8.10 -2.40
CA THR A 128 -0.46 8.30 -3.77
C THR A 128 0.83 9.11 -3.85
N THR A 129 1.38 9.52 -2.70
CA THR A 129 2.60 10.36 -2.61
C THR A 129 2.49 11.67 -3.38
N THR A 130 1.29 12.18 -3.59
CA THR A 130 1.03 13.42 -4.31
C THR A 130 1.51 14.63 -3.51
N GLY A 131 1.39 14.59 -2.18
CA GLY A 131 1.82 15.66 -1.28
C GLY A 131 0.90 16.90 -1.27
N ALA A 132 -0.22 16.84 -1.97
CA ALA A 132 -1.24 17.89 -1.87
C ALA A 132 -1.94 17.81 -0.51
N THR A 133 -2.21 18.96 0.12
CA THR A 133 -2.88 19.03 1.41
C THR A 133 -3.99 20.06 1.40
N ILE A 134 -5.02 19.78 2.17
CA ILE A 134 -6.12 20.70 2.48
C ILE A 134 -5.92 21.39 3.83
N LEU A 135 -4.90 21.00 4.58
CA LEU A 135 -4.61 21.56 5.90
C LEU A 135 -3.82 22.86 5.74
N ASP A 136 -4.32 23.95 6.30
CA ASP A 136 -3.64 25.24 6.32
C ASP A 136 -2.44 25.20 7.26
N ASP A 137 -2.57 24.51 8.41
CA ASP A 137 -1.51 24.31 9.38
C ASP A 137 -1.38 22.83 9.74
N ILE A 138 -0.37 22.18 9.14
CA ILE A 138 -0.09 20.75 9.37
C ILE A 138 0.51 20.53 10.76
N GLU A 139 1.23 21.53 11.30
CA GLU A 139 1.94 21.41 12.58
C GLU A 139 1.01 21.48 13.78
N SER A 140 -0.21 21.95 13.59
CA SER A 140 -1.26 21.97 14.62
C SER A 140 -1.86 20.58 14.92
N LEU A 141 -1.62 19.60 14.05
CA LEU A 141 -2.07 18.22 14.28
C LEU A 141 -1.33 17.59 15.46
N SER A 142 -2.01 16.68 16.18
CA SER A 142 -1.37 15.86 17.20
C SER A 142 -0.24 15.00 16.62
N HIS A 143 0.73 14.63 17.46
CA HIS A 143 1.88 13.82 17.04
C HIS A 143 1.46 12.47 16.45
N GLY A 144 0.41 11.85 17.01
CA GLY A 144 -0.16 10.61 16.44
C GLY A 144 -0.70 10.80 15.03
N MET A 145 -1.43 11.91 14.76
CA MET A 145 -1.97 12.23 13.44
C MET A 145 -0.86 12.61 12.45
N LEU A 146 0.13 13.38 12.87
CA LEU A 146 1.31 13.70 12.08
C LEU A 146 2.08 12.45 11.69
N PHE A 147 2.24 11.52 12.63
CA PHE A 147 2.90 10.25 12.37
C PHE A 147 2.10 9.40 11.38
N TRP A 148 0.77 9.31 11.54
CA TRP A 148 -0.10 8.62 10.59
C TRP A 148 0.02 9.21 9.18
N ARG A 149 -0.08 10.53 9.05
CA ARG A 149 0.08 11.24 7.79
C ARG A 149 1.41 10.93 7.10
N SER A 150 2.50 10.89 7.87
CA SER A 150 3.82 10.53 7.36
C SER A 150 3.89 9.06 6.93
N LEU A 151 3.26 8.18 7.70
CA LEU A 151 3.23 6.75 7.44
C LEU A 151 2.47 6.43 6.15
N THR A 152 1.35 7.13 5.86
CA THR A 152 0.62 6.95 4.60
C THR A 152 1.50 7.26 3.39
N GLN A 153 2.28 8.34 3.41
CA GLN A 153 3.22 8.68 2.34
C GLN A 153 4.35 7.66 2.22
N TRP A 154 4.90 7.21 3.32
CA TRP A 154 5.98 6.22 3.33
C TRP A 154 5.53 4.88 2.74
N ILE A 155 4.38 4.39 3.14
CA ILE A 155 3.78 3.16 2.61
C ILE A 155 3.39 3.33 1.15
N GLY A 156 2.85 4.49 0.80
CA GLY A 156 2.49 4.84 -0.56
C GLY A 156 3.69 4.77 -1.50
N GLY A 157 4.84 5.29 -1.10
CA GLY A 157 6.10 5.19 -1.85
C GLY A 157 6.52 3.74 -2.10
N LEU A 158 6.43 2.88 -1.09
CA LEU A 158 6.64 1.44 -1.24
C LEU A 158 5.60 0.79 -2.16
N GLY A 159 4.32 1.15 -1.99
CA GLY A 159 3.22 0.61 -2.78
C GLY A 159 3.41 0.84 -4.28
N ILE A 160 3.83 2.04 -4.69
CA ILE A 160 4.10 2.37 -6.10
C ILE A 160 5.24 1.51 -6.65
N VAL A 161 6.32 1.31 -5.88
CA VAL A 161 7.45 0.48 -6.28
C VAL A 161 7.00 -0.98 -6.49
N PHE A 162 6.24 -1.56 -5.55
CA PHE A 162 5.71 -2.92 -5.70
C PHE A 162 4.73 -3.04 -6.87
N PHE A 163 3.88 -2.04 -7.07
CA PHE A 163 2.96 -2.00 -8.20
C PHE A 163 3.70 -2.02 -9.54
N THR A 164 4.75 -1.20 -9.67
CA THR A 164 5.57 -1.14 -10.88
C THR A 164 6.21 -2.51 -11.18
N ILE A 165 6.78 -3.16 -10.16
CA ILE A 165 7.38 -4.49 -10.31
C ILE A 165 6.34 -5.56 -10.68
N ALA A 166 5.15 -5.50 -10.10
CA ALA A 166 4.08 -6.45 -10.39
C ALA A 166 3.52 -6.28 -11.81
N ILE A 167 3.49 -5.07 -12.33
CA ILE A 167 2.95 -4.75 -13.67
C ILE A 167 4.00 -4.92 -14.77
N LEU A 168 5.26 -4.58 -14.52
CA LEU A 168 6.32 -4.64 -15.51
C LEU A 168 6.39 -5.98 -16.26
N PRO A 169 6.32 -7.16 -15.62
CA PRO A 169 6.30 -8.44 -16.32
C PRO A 169 5.10 -8.62 -17.26
N ILE A 170 3.97 -7.97 -16.97
CA ILE A 170 2.75 -8.07 -17.79
C ILE A 170 2.94 -7.38 -19.14
N PHE A 171 3.67 -6.26 -19.18
CA PHE A 171 3.99 -5.56 -20.40
C PHE A 171 5.11 -6.24 -21.20
N THR A 172 6.10 -6.84 -20.51
CA THR A 172 7.24 -7.48 -21.17
C THR A 172 6.91 -8.85 -21.77
N THR A 173 5.96 -9.60 -21.20
CA THR A 173 5.57 -10.92 -21.72
C THR A 173 4.93 -10.87 -23.11
N GLY A 174 4.31 -9.74 -23.49
CA GLY A 174 3.79 -9.55 -24.85
C GLY A 174 4.88 -9.41 -25.93
N GLY A 175 5.99 -8.75 -25.61
CA GLY A 175 7.13 -8.57 -26.51
C GLY A 175 8.09 -9.76 -26.55
N VAL A 176 8.31 -10.40 -25.40
CA VAL A 176 9.22 -11.54 -25.27
C VAL A 176 8.66 -12.82 -25.93
N GLN A 177 7.33 -12.99 -25.97
CA GLN A 177 6.72 -14.11 -26.70
C GLN A 177 6.89 -14.03 -28.22
N LEU A 178 6.91 -12.81 -28.80
CA LEU A 178 7.23 -12.63 -30.22
C LEU A 178 8.72 -12.94 -30.49
N PHE A 179 9.63 -12.55 -29.61
CA PHE A 179 11.07 -12.85 -29.76
C PHE A 179 11.40 -14.33 -29.49
N SER A 180 10.66 -14.99 -28.57
CA SER A 180 10.86 -16.41 -28.26
C SER A 180 10.32 -17.33 -29.35
N ALA A 181 9.43 -16.88 -30.21
CA ALA A 181 8.94 -17.61 -31.36
C ALA A 181 9.97 -17.63 -32.54
N GLU A 182 10.89 -16.64 -32.56
CA GLU A 182 11.95 -16.57 -33.57
C GLU A 182 13.28 -17.19 -33.15
N SER A 183 13.52 -17.42 -31.84
CA SER A 183 14.74 -18.04 -31.34
C SER A 183 14.48 -19.50 -30.93
N THR A 184 14.76 -20.43 -31.81
CA THR A 184 14.88 -21.86 -31.50
C THR A 184 16.15 -22.12 -30.67
N GLY A 185 16.08 -21.84 -29.37
CA GLY A 185 17.17 -22.07 -28.44
C GLY A 185 16.64 -22.38 -27.03
N VAL A 186 16.96 -23.58 -26.57
CA VAL A 186 16.57 -24.15 -25.27
C VAL A 186 17.23 -23.39 -24.15
N THR A 187 16.48 -22.46 -23.49
CA THR A 187 16.73 -22.14 -22.09
C THR A 187 15.42 -21.66 -21.44
N HIS A 188 14.67 -22.61 -20.88
CA HIS A 188 13.62 -22.35 -19.92
C HIS A 188 14.23 -21.82 -18.61
N ASP A 189 14.61 -20.57 -18.57
CA ASP A 189 15.00 -19.93 -17.32
C ASP A 189 13.71 -19.45 -16.61
N ARG A 190 13.37 -20.18 -15.54
CA ARG A 190 12.16 -19.94 -14.74
C ARG A 190 12.26 -18.59 -14.03
N THR A 191 11.52 -17.60 -14.49
CA THR A 191 11.54 -16.20 -14.05
C THR A 191 10.96 -15.98 -12.63
N HIS A 192 10.40 -17.00 -11.98
CA HIS A 192 9.69 -16.88 -10.71
C HIS A 192 10.54 -16.63 -9.43
N PRO A 193 11.78 -17.11 -9.29
CA PRO A 193 12.56 -16.80 -8.09
C PRO A 193 13.08 -15.36 -8.05
N LYS A 194 13.20 -14.68 -9.18
CA LYS A 194 13.81 -13.33 -9.27
C LYS A 194 12.93 -12.21 -8.69
N ILE A 195 11.58 -12.33 -8.75
CA ILE A 195 10.66 -11.30 -8.27
C ILE A 195 10.73 -11.12 -6.75
N ASN A 196 10.73 -12.24 -6.00
CA ASN A 196 10.83 -12.18 -4.54
C ASN A 196 12.18 -11.64 -4.06
N VAL A 197 13.26 -11.95 -4.78
CA VAL A 197 14.60 -11.44 -4.48
C VAL A 197 14.65 -9.95 -4.76
N MET A 198 14.13 -9.51 -5.91
CA MET A 198 14.09 -8.10 -6.29
C MET A 198 13.24 -7.27 -5.31
N ALA A 199 12.08 -7.80 -4.88
CA ALA A 199 11.25 -7.15 -3.88
C ALA A 199 12.00 -6.96 -2.54
N LYS A 200 12.72 -7.99 -2.06
CA LYS A 200 13.54 -7.89 -0.85
C LYS A 200 14.64 -6.85 -0.96
N TRP A 201 15.36 -6.81 -2.08
CA TRP A 201 16.40 -5.81 -2.33
C TRP A 201 15.84 -4.38 -2.32
N LEU A 202 14.72 -4.14 -2.98
CA LEU A 202 14.07 -2.82 -3.00
C LEU A 202 13.59 -2.40 -1.61
N TRP A 203 13.02 -3.33 -0.83
CA TRP A 203 12.67 -3.08 0.57
C TRP A 203 13.89 -2.67 1.40
N THR A 204 14.99 -3.42 1.25
CA THR A 204 16.22 -3.12 1.99
C THR A 204 16.79 -1.77 1.60
N ILE A 205 16.85 -1.45 0.30
CA ILE A 205 17.33 -0.14 -0.18
C ILE A 205 16.45 0.98 0.36
N TYR A 206 15.12 0.82 0.31
CA TYR A 206 14.20 1.82 0.80
C TYR A 206 14.36 2.09 2.30
N LEU A 207 14.50 1.05 3.11
CA LEU A 207 14.77 1.17 4.54
C LEU A 207 16.13 1.84 4.81
N VAL A 208 17.17 1.43 4.11
CA VAL A 208 18.52 2.02 4.26
C VAL A 208 18.50 3.50 3.91
N LEU A 209 17.84 3.88 2.82
CA LEU A 209 17.69 5.29 2.44
C LEU A 209 16.91 6.08 3.51
N THR A 210 15.79 5.54 4.01
CA THR A 210 15.01 6.20 5.07
C THR A 210 15.84 6.42 6.34
N VAL A 211 16.56 5.39 6.78
CA VAL A 211 17.41 5.48 7.99
C VAL A 211 18.57 6.46 7.75
N SER A 212 19.25 6.37 6.62
CA SER A 212 20.37 7.26 6.32
C SER A 212 19.94 8.72 6.22
N GLU A 213 18.78 9.00 5.60
CA GLU A 213 18.21 10.34 5.54
C GLU A 213 17.83 10.85 6.94
N THR A 214 17.21 10.01 7.77
CA THR A 214 16.89 10.36 9.16
C THR A 214 18.15 10.72 9.93
N VAL A 215 19.19 9.90 9.84
CA VAL A 215 20.48 10.12 10.52
C VAL A 215 21.14 11.42 10.03
N LEU A 216 21.20 11.65 8.72
CA LEU A 216 21.78 12.88 8.14
C LEU A 216 21.04 14.14 8.61
N LEU A 217 19.72 14.09 8.70
CA LEU A 217 18.93 15.21 9.19
C LEU A 217 19.13 15.46 10.70
N MET A 218 19.29 14.40 11.50
CA MET A 218 19.62 14.53 12.94
C MET A 218 20.98 15.19 13.18
N PHE A 219 21.98 14.92 12.35
CA PHE A 219 23.34 15.48 12.50
C PHE A 219 23.52 16.90 11.94
N GLY A 220 22.43 17.62 11.64
CA GLY A 220 22.48 19.07 11.39
C GLY A 220 22.85 19.52 9.98
N LEU A 221 22.83 18.63 8.99
CA LEU A 221 22.83 19.01 7.58
C LEU A 221 21.50 19.69 7.14
N ARG A 222 20.80 20.27 8.14
CA ARG A 222 19.46 20.89 8.00
C ARG A 222 19.36 21.89 6.85
N ILE A 223 20.39 22.69 6.60
CA ILE A 223 20.28 23.81 5.66
C ILE A 223 20.28 23.35 4.20
N ILE A 224 21.10 22.38 3.85
CA ILE A 224 21.21 21.89 2.47
C ILE A 224 20.10 20.91 2.14
N VAL A 225 19.84 19.97 3.05
CA VAL A 225 18.83 18.93 2.86
C VAL A 225 17.42 19.53 2.89
N THR A 226 17.12 20.50 3.78
CA THR A 226 15.79 21.12 3.83
C THR A 226 15.43 21.82 2.52
N ARG A 227 16.38 22.46 1.84
CA ARG A 227 16.12 23.08 0.52
C ARG A 227 15.88 22.05 -0.60
N VAL A 228 16.54 20.90 -0.55
CA VAL A 228 16.38 19.85 -1.55
C VAL A 228 15.14 19.00 -1.25
N THR A 229 14.90 18.70 0.03
CA THR A 229 13.87 17.77 0.48
C THR A 229 12.46 18.37 0.41
N LEU A 230 12.32 19.67 0.73
CA LEU A 230 11.03 20.38 0.56
C LEU A 230 10.59 20.45 -0.92
N LYS A 231 11.55 20.38 -1.85
CA LYS A 231 11.28 20.38 -3.28
C LYS A 231 10.88 19.01 -3.84
N HIS A 232 11.15 17.91 -3.10
CA HIS A 232 11.00 16.52 -3.56
C HIS A 232 10.19 15.60 -2.62
N GLY A 233 9.40 16.17 -1.69
CA GLY A 233 8.40 15.37 -0.94
C GLY A 233 8.91 14.55 0.25
N ALA A 234 10.10 14.82 0.78
CA ALA A 234 10.64 14.10 1.95
C ALA A 234 10.11 14.65 3.29
N LEU A 235 8.82 14.98 3.35
CA LEU A 235 8.11 15.38 4.56
C LEU A 235 8.15 14.31 5.66
N ILE A 236 8.29 13.04 5.29
CA ILE A 236 8.29 11.89 6.22
C ILE A 236 9.46 11.98 7.20
N THR A 237 10.65 12.23 6.67
CA THR A 237 11.88 12.24 7.45
C THR A 237 11.93 13.44 8.39
N LEU A 238 11.42 14.59 7.96
CA LEU A 238 11.28 15.78 8.81
C LEU A 238 10.29 15.56 9.95
N GLN A 239 9.18 14.85 9.72
CA GLN A 239 8.20 14.54 10.75
C GLN A 239 8.71 13.50 11.75
N ILE A 240 9.42 12.45 11.30
CA ILE A 240 10.08 11.48 12.20
C ILE A 240 11.13 12.18 13.07
N ILE A 241 11.88 13.15 12.52
CA ILE A 241 12.88 13.91 13.27
C ILE A 241 12.24 14.85 14.28
N LYS A 242 11.16 15.54 13.93
CA LYS A 242 10.40 16.36 14.90
C LYS A 242 9.90 15.49 16.05
N LEU A 243 9.39 14.29 15.77
CA LEU A 243 8.99 13.32 16.79
C LEU A 243 10.13 12.91 17.74
N LEU A 244 11.37 12.81 17.23
CA LEU A 244 12.53 12.39 18.03
C LEU A 244 13.24 13.57 18.77
N HIS A 245 12.98 14.82 18.38
CA HIS A 245 13.71 15.99 18.93
C HIS A 245 12.90 16.80 19.96
N PHE A 246 11.58 16.56 20.08
CA PHE A 246 10.68 17.20 21.04
C PHE A 246 10.21 16.28 22.18
N GLY A 247 10.85 15.10 22.34
CA GLY A 247 10.66 14.21 23.48
C GLY A 247 11.64 14.45 24.60
#